data_80d11bebbce62ad86c93f44663dd0a06
#
_entry.id   80d11bebbce62ad86c93f44663dd0a06
#
_cell.length_a   1.000
_cell.length_b   1.000
_cell.length_c   1.000
_cell.angle_alpha   90.00
_cell.angle_beta   90.00
_cell.angle_gamma   90.00
#
_symmetry.space_group_name_H-M   'P 1'
#
loop_
_entity.id
_entity.type
_entity.pdbx_description
1 polymer ?
#
loop_
_entity_poly.entity_id
_entity_poly.type
_entity_poly.pdbx_seq_one_letter_code
_entity_poly.pdbx_strand_id
1 'polypeptide(L)'
;MSFAGKRYWLVGASEGLGLALAQALSREGAEVILSARSAEGLAVACAGVPRSRSVVVDVADSASVTRAAQAVGDIDGLVFLAGVYWPMTAQAVKPEQLEAMCDINFTGCARVVAAVLPKM
;
A
#
# COMPACT_ATOMS: atom_id res chain seq x y z
N MET A 1 7.49 14.70 17.98
CA MET A 1 7.78 13.93 16.74
C MET A 1 7.25 14.70 15.54
N SER A 2 8.01 14.79 14.48
CA SER A 2 7.59 15.51 13.26
C SER A 2 7.59 14.56 12.08
N PHE A 3 6.58 14.69 11.22
CA PHE A 3 6.52 13.99 9.93
C PHE A 3 7.13 14.83 8.80
N ALA A 4 7.41 16.09 9.05
CA ALA A 4 7.92 17.00 8.02
C ALA A 4 9.26 16.51 7.43
N GLY A 5 9.36 16.51 6.12
CA GLY A 5 10.57 16.08 5.40
C GLY A 5 10.80 14.58 5.37
N LYS A 6 9.94 13.80 5.99
CA LYS A 6 10.04 12.34 5.96
C LYS A 6 9.23 11.77 4.81
N ARG A 7 9.62 10.59 4.37
CA ARG A 7 8.99 9.89 3.23
C ARG A 7 8.34 8.58 3.72
N TYR A 8 7.06 8.43 3.41
CA TYR A 8 6.30 7.24 3.78
C TYR A 8 5.72 6.55 2.54
N TRP A 9 5.81 5.24 2.53
CA TRP A 9 5.19 4.42 1.49
C TRP A 9 3.90 3.81 2.06
N LEU A 10 2.77 4.14 1.43
CA LEU A 10 1.45 3.66 1.83
C LEU A 10 0.93 2.69 0.79
N VAL A 11 0.84 1.42 1.14
CA VAL A 11 0.35 0.37 0.25
C VAL A 11 -1.12 0.11 0.56
N GLY A 12 -2.00 0.37 -0.41
CA GLY A 12 -3.44 0.35 -0.23
C GLY A 12 -4.01 1.75 0.03
N ALA A 13 -3.60 2.74 -0.77
CA ALA A 13 -3.85 4.15 -0.48
C ALA A 13 -4.65 4.89 -1.54
N SER A 14 -5.30 4.19 -2.47
CA SER A 14 -6.10 4.86 -3.50
C SER A 14 -7.46 5.32 -2.99
N GLU A 15 -7.91 4.81 -1.85
CA GLU A 15 -9.21 5.13 -1.27
C GLU A 15 -9.24 4.82 0.21
N GLY A 16 -10.35 5.15 0.88
CA GLY A 16 -10.62 4.75 2.26
C GLY A 16 -9.60 5.26 3.26
N LEU A 17 -9.25 4.40 4.21
CA LEU A 17 -8.34 4.74 5.31
C LEU A 17 -6.95 5.13 4.79
N GLY A 18 -6.44 4.43 3.79
CA GLY A 18 -5.12 4.72 3.22
C GLY A 18 -5.05 6.11 2.61
N LEU A 19 -6.06 6.51 1.87
CA LEU A 19 -6.12 7.85 1.30
C LEU A 19 -6.26 8.91 2.38
N ALA A 20 -7.09 8.68 3.38
CA ALA A 20 -7.25 9.61 4.50
C ALA A 20 -5.93 9.81 5.26
N LEU A 21 -5.19 8.72 5.48
CA LEU A 21 -3.87 8.79 6.12
C LEU A 21 -2.87 9.56 5.27
N ALA A 22 -2.87 9.32 3.95
CA ALA A 22 -1.99 10.04 3.02
C ALA A 22 -2.24 11.55 3.08
N GLN A 23 -3.50 11.95 3.11
CA GLN A 23 -3.89 13.35 3.25
C GLN A 23 -3.40 13.94 4.58
N ALA A 24 -3.56 13.20 5.67
CA ALA A 24 -3.13 13.65 6.99
C ALA A 24 -1.61 13.81 7.08
N LEU A 25 -0.84 12.84 6.58
CA LEU A 25 0.62 12.89 6.56
C LEU A 25 1.12 14.04 5.68
N SER A 26 0.49 14.25 4.54
CA SER A 26 0.83 15.35 3.64
C SER A 26 0.60 16.70 4.31
N ARG A 27 -0.49 16.87 5.04
CA ARG A 27 -0.74 18.11 5.79
C ARG A 27 0.33 18.38 6.86
N GLU A 28 0.93 17.33 7.39
CA GLU A 28 2.01 17.45 8.38
C GLU A 28 3.39 17.63 7.72
N GLY A 29 3.45 17.79 6.40
CA GLY A 29 4.68 18.07 5.69
C GLY A 29 5.44 16.84 5.19
N ALA A 30 4.87 15.66 5.30
CA ALA A 30 5.50 14.44 4.81
C ALA A 30 5.37 14.32 3.29
N GLU A 31 6.34 13.65 2.69
CA GLU A 31 6.26 13.15 1.33
C GLU A 31 5.62 11.76 1.38
N VAL A 32 4.63 11.50 0.56
CA VAL A 32 3.92 10.22 0.58
C VAL A 32 3.94 9.57 -0.79
N ILE A 33 4.16 8.26 -0.80
CA ILE A 33 4.12 7.45 -2.01
C ILE A 33 2.93 6.52 -1.86
N LEU A 34 1.96 6.65 -2.77
CA LEU A 34 0.71 5.91 -2.73
C LEU A 34 0.78 4.73 -3.68
N SER A 35 0.47 3.55 -3.19
CA SER A 35 0.42 2.34 -4.01
C SER A 35 -0.92 1.63 -3.89
N ALA A 36 -1.34 1.07 -4.99
CA ALA A 36 -2.51 0.22 -5.15
C ALA A 36 -2.40 -0.48 -6.50
N ARG A 37 -3.36 -1.34 -6.82
CA ARG A 37 -3.34 -2.04 -8.13
C ARG A 37 -3.79 -1.16 -9.28
N SER A 38 -4.65 -0.17 -9.04
CA SER A 38 -5.24 0.66 -10.10
C SER A 38 -4.44 1.94 -10.31
N ALA A 39 -3.81 2.06 -11.46
CA ALA A 39 -3.11 3.29 -11.84
C ALA A 39 -4.07 4.48 -11.92
N GLU A 40 -5.29 4.26 -12.41
CA GLU A 40 -6.30 5.33 -12.50
C GLU A 40 -6.75 5.81 -11.13
N GLY A 41 -7.02 4.87 -10.22
CA GLY A 41 -7.39 5.20 -8.85
C GLY A 41 -6.29 5.96 -8.12
N LEU A 42 -5.03 5.59 -8.34
CA LEU A 42 -3.88 6.27 -7.76
C LEU A 42 -3.73 7.69 -8.32
N ALA A 43 -3.96 7.88 -9.62
CA ALA A 43 -3.86 9.21 -10.22
C ALA A 43 -4.89 10.17 -9.60
N VAL A 44 -6.12 9.70 -9.41
CA VAL A 44 -7.17 10.48 -8.76
C VAL A 44 -6.79 10.80 -7.30
N ALA A 45 -6.29 9.80 -6.57
CA ALA A 45 -5.90 9.99 -5.17
C ALA A 45 -4.75 11.01 -5.05
N CYS A 46 -3.71 10.88 -5.86
CA CYS A 46 -2.55 11.78 -5.82
C CYS A 46 -2.92 13.22 -6.17
N ALA A 47 -3.91 13.42 -7.03
CA ALA A 47 -4.37 14.76 -7.38
C ALA A 47 -4.87 15.55 -6.15
N GLY A 48 -5.37 14.86 -5.14
CA GLY A 48 -5.83 15.47 -3.88
C GLY A 48 -4.83 15.45 -2.74
N VAL A 49 -3.59 15.01 -2.99
CA VAL A 49 -2.57 14.88 -1.93
C VAL A 49 -1.29 15.59 -2.37
N PRO A 50 -0.98 16.78 -1.82
CA PRO A 50 0.28 17.46 -2.12
C PRO A 50 1.49 16.61 -1.73
N ARG A 51 2.59 16.79 -2.45
CA ARG A 51 3.86 16.07 -2.22
C ARG A 51 3.69 14.55 -2.29
N SER A 52 2.83 14.08 -3.19
CA SER A 52 2.62 12.66 -3.41
C SER A 52 3.02 12.23 -4.81
N ARG A 53 3.35 10.97 -4.93
CA ARG A 53 3.48 10.28 -6.20
C ARG A 53 2.93 8.86 -6.08
N SER A 54 2.65 8.24 -7.19
CA SER A 54 2.06 6.91 -7.21
C SER A 54 3.04 5.87 -7.74
N VAL A 55 2.96 4.68 -7.18
CA VAL A 55 3.67 3.49 -7.68
C VAL A 55 2.67 2.34 -7.65
N VAL A 56 2.33 1.80 -8.81
CA VAL A 56 1.42 0.66 -8.90
C VAL A 56 2.08 -0.57 -8.32
N VAL A 57 1.33 -1.33 -7.53
CA VAL A 57 1.80 -2.60 -6.98
C VAL A 57 0.65 -3.59 -6.85
N ASP A 58 0.92 -4.84 -7.21
CA ASP A 58 0.08 -5.98 -6.88
C ASP A 58 0.81 -6.81 -5.83
N VAL A 59 0.32 -6.79 -4.59
CA VAL A 59 0.98 -7.48 -3.48
C VAL A 59 0.85 -9.00 -3.55
N ALA A 60 0.00 -9.51 -4.42
CA ALA A 60 -0.09 -10.94 -4.70
C ALA A 60 1.01 -11.43 -5.66
N ASP A 61 1.77 -10.53 -6.25
CA ASP A 61 2.82 -10.81 -7.24
C ASP A 61 4.16 -10.33 -6.70
N SER A 62 5.04 -11.27 -6.36
CA SER A 62 6.36 -10.95 -5.79
C SER A 62 7.22 -10.09 -6.72
N ALA A 63 7.15 -10.31 -8.04
CA ALA A 63 7.91 -9.49 -9.00
C ALA A 63 7.39 -8.06 -9.01
N SER A 64 6.07 -7.87 -8.92
CA SER A 64 5.46 -6.54 -8.82
C SER A 64 5.95 -5.81 -7.57
N VAL A 65 5.99 -6.49 -6.43
CA VAL A 65 6.48 -5.92 -5.17
C VAL A 65 7.94 -5.50 -5.27
N THR A 66 8.78 -6.34 -5.87
CA THR A 66 10.21 -6.03 -6.04
C THR A 66 10.40 -4.78 -6.92
N ARG A 67 9.69 -4.71 -8.04
CA ARG A 67 9.75 -3.53 -8.93
C ARG A 67 9.24 -2.27 -8.23
N ALA A 68 8.15 -2.39 -7.50
CA ALA A 68 7.59 -1.26 -6.77
C ALA A 68 8.55 -0.74 -5.71
N ALA A 69 9.16 -1.62 -4.93
CA ALA A 69 10.13 -1.25 -3.90
C ALA A 69 11.34 -0.51 -4.50
N GLN A 70 11.80 -0.95 -5.67
CA GLN A 70 12.88 -0.26 -6.38
C GLN A 70 12.46 1.14 -6.82
N ALA A 71 11.25 1.28 -7.35
CA ALA A 71 10.72 2.56 -7.79
C ALA A 71 10.48 3.53 -6.61
N VAL A 72 10.10 3.01 -5.47
CA VAL A 72 9.87 3.79 -4.25
C VAL A 72 11.18 4.35 -3.70
N GLY A 73 12.22 3.55 -3.67
CA GLY A 73 13.52 3.94 -3.12
C GLY A 73 13.53 4.00 -1.60
N ASP A 74 14.32 4.93 -1.05
CA ASP A 74 14.49 5.05 0.39
C ASP A 74 13.24 5.65 1.05
N ILE A 75 12.85 5.07 2.17
CA ILE A 75 11.69 5.52 2.95
C ILE A 75 12.01 5.57 4.44
N ASP A 76 11.32 6.41 5.16
CA ASP A 76 11.38 6.49 6.62
C ASP A 76 10.36 5.59 7.29
N GLY A 77 9.27 5.25 6.60
CA GLY A 77 8.24 4.40 7.14
C GLY A 77 7.40 3.73 6.06
N LEU A 78 6.86 2.57 6.41
CA LEU A 78 5.95 1.80 5.58
C LEU A 78 4.62 1.65 6.32
N VAL A 79 3.52 1.89 5.62
CA VAL A 79 2.18 1.61 6.13
C VAL A 79 1.48 0.67 5.16
N PHE A 80 1.14 -0.52 5.64
CA PHE A 80 0.47 -1.53 4.82
C PHE A 80 -1.02 -1.56 5.17
N LEU A 81 -1.85 -1.18 4.21
CA LEU A 81 -3.30 -1.07 4.35
C LEU A 81 -4.05 -1.87 3.29
N ALA A 82 -3.32 -2.50 2.37
CA ALA A 82 -3.93 -3.31 1.32
C ALA A 82 -4.59 -4.53 1.94
N GLY A 83 -5.78 -4.86 1.45
CA GLY A 83 -6.48 -6.04 1.91
C GLY A 83 -7.75 -6.27 1.11
N VAL A 84 -8.22 -7.50 1.16
CA VAL A 84 -9.49 -7.90 0.57
C VAL A 84 -10.28 -8.68 1.61
N TYR A 85 -11.59 -8.58 1.53
CA TYR A 85 -12.48 -9.29 2.43
C TYR A 85 -13.75 -9.70 1.68
N TRP A 86 -14.00 -11.01 1.66
CA TRP A 86 -15.24 -11.56 1.15
C TRP A 86 -15.92 -12.32 2.29
N PRO A 87 -17.04 -11.84 2.82
CA PRO A 87 -17.75 -12.54 3.87
C PRO A 87 -18.30 -13.88 3.35
N MET A 88 -18.17 -14.92 4.17
CA MET A 88 -18.61 -16.27 3.84
C MET A 88 -19.21 -16.93 5.08
N THR A 89 -20.22 -17.77 4.88
CA THR A 89 -20.70 -18.66 5.95
C THR A 89 -19.87 -19.95 5.93
N ALA A 90 -19.86 -20.67 7.05
CA ALA A 90 -19.14 -21.93 7.14
C ALA A 90 -19.61 -22.96 6.10
N GLN A 91 -20.89 -22.90 5.70
CA GLN A 91 -21.47 -23.81 4.72
C GLN A 91 -21.19 -23.40 3.27
N ALA A 92 -20.72 -22.20 3.04
CA ALA A 92 -20.53 -21.63 1.70
C ALA A 92 -19.13 -21.03 1.53
N VAL A 93 -18.13 -21.67 2.10
CA VAL A 93 -16.73 -21.26 1.95
C VAL A 93 -16.30 -21.47 0.51
N LYS A 94 -15.70 -20.45 -0.08
CA LYS A 94 -15.08 -20.52 -1.40
C LYS A 94 -13.56 -20.56 -1.22
N PRO A 95 -12.92 -21.71 -1.48
CA PRO A 95 -11.48 -21.88 -1.23
C PRO A 95 -10.61 -20.82 -1.92
N GLU A 96 -10.92 -20.48 -3.16
CA GLU A 96 -10.16 -19.48 -3.91
C GLU A 96 -10.23 -18.09 -3.31
N GLN A 97 -11.37 -17.72 -2.71
CA GLN A 97 -11.47 -16.43 -2.01
C GLN A 97 -10.74 -16.46 -0.67
N LEU A 98 -10.85 -17.58 0.05
CA LEU A 98 -10.14 -17.74 1.32
C LEU A 98 -8.63 -17.68 1.10
N GLU A 99 -8.13 -18.39 0.10
CA GLU A 99 -6.70 -18.35 -0.26
C GLU A 99 -6.27 -16.95 -0.65
N ALA A 100 -7.07 -16.23 -1.44
CA ALA A 100 -6.75 -14.86 -1.84
C ALA A 100 -6.72 -13.91 -0.65
N MET A 101 -7.64 -14.06 0.31
CA MET A 101 -7.60 -13.25 1.53
C MET A 101 -6.33 -13.50 2.33
N CYS A 102 -5.93 -14.76 2.48
CA CYS A 102 -4.67 -15.09 3.18
C CYS A 102 -3.46 -14.56 2.42
N ASP A 103 -3.43 -14.75 1.10
CA ASP A 103 -2.29 -14.34 0.28
C ASP A 103 -2.13 -12.82 0.27
N ILE A 104 -3.19 -12.08 0.07
CA ILE A 104 -3.12 -10.62 0.00
C ILE A 104 -2.93 -10.00 1.37
N ASN A 105 -3.75 -10.40 2.35
CA ASN A 105 -3.79 -9.73 3.65
C ASN A 105 -2.61 -10.09 4.54
N PHE A 106 -2.06 -11.29 4.41
CA PHE A 106 -0.93 -11.74 5.21
C PHE A 106 0.36 -11.82 4.39
N THR A 107 0.39 -12.69 3.39
CA THR A 107 1.61 -12.92 2.62
C THR A 107 2.02 -11.70 1.80
N GLY A 108 1.03 -10.96 1.29
CA GLY A 108 1.28 -9.70 0.59
C GLY A 108 1.99 -8.68 1.48
N CYS A 109 1.58 -8.56 2.73
CA CYS A 109 2.27 -7.72 3.70
C CYS A 109 3.71 -8.19 3.92
N ALA A 110 3.92 -9.49 4.10
CA ALA A 110 5.24 -10.06 4.27
C ALA A 110 6.16 -9.78 3.06
N ARG A 111 5.62 -9.87 1.85
CA ARG A 111 6.38 -9.55 0.63
C ARG A 111 6.88 -8.11 0.64
N VAL A 112 6.01 -7.17 0.99
CA VAL A 112 6.36 -5.75 1.01
C VAL A 112 7.38 -5.45 2.11
N VAL A 113 7.17 -5.98 3.31
CA VAL A 113 8.09 -5.81 4.43
C VAL A 113 9.48 -6.36 4.09
N ALA A 114 9.53 -7.55 3.51
CA ALA A 114 10.80 -8.16 3.11
C ALA A 114 11.54 -7.33 2.04
N ALA A 115 10.80 -6.64 1.19
CA ALA A 115 11.39 -5.83 0.13
C ALA A 115 12.01 -4.52 0.63
N VAL A 116 11.48 -3.95 1.72
CA VAL A 116 11.93 -2.63 2.20
C VAL A 116 12.74 -2.68 3.49
N LEU A 117 12.46 -3.61 4.37
CA LEU A 117 13.08 -3.67 5.70
C LEU A 117 14.62 -3.68 5.67
N PRO A 118 15.28 -4.43 4.78
CA PRO A 118 16.74 -4.43 4.73
C PRO A 118 17.38 -3.08 4.39
N LYS A 119 16.60 -2.15 3.83
CA LYS A 119 17.07 -0.81 3.44
C LYS A 119 16.72 0.27 4.47
N MET A 120 15.92 -0.07 5.44
CA MET A 120 15.48 0.87 6.47
C MET A 120 16.43 0.97 7.65
#